data_4e632483135343a6dc64bc49affc1330
#
_entry.id   4e632483135343a6dc64bc49affc1330
#
_cell.length_a   1.000
_cell.length_b   1.000
_cell.length_c   1.000
_cell.angle_alpha   90.00
_cell.angle_beta   90.00
_cell.angle_gamma   90.00
#
_symmetry.space_group_name_H-M   'P 1'
#
loop_
_entity.id
_entity.type
_entity.pdbx_description
1 polymer ?
#
loop_
_entity_poly.entity_id
_entity_poly.type
_entity_poly.pdbx_seq_one_letter_code
_entity_poly.pdbx_strand_id
1 'polypeptide(L)'
;MIFFRLLHFPRLRAEAGFAEDNRTRMKDYIEDLTEQVAVTEDEGIVALLNGMIARKDRNEMLRASKVPQLFILGRKDNYIPVEAAEKLVEGHPQARIVWLENSGHMGFLEEPETTARAILDFVNGK
;
A
#
# COMPACT_ATOMS: atom_id res chain seq x y z
N MET A 1 -9.61 -24.82 -15.60
CA MET A 1 -10.51 -23.68 -15.87
C MET A 1 -10.26 -22.45 -14.98
N ILE A 2 -9.15 -22.44 -14.28
CA ILE A 2 -8.64 -21.30 -13.47
C ILE A 2 -7.76 -20.37 -14.31
N PHE A 3 -7.13 -20.89 -15.35
CA PHE A 3 -6.19 -20.20 -16.24
C PHE A 3 -6.76 -18.96 -16.96
N PHE A 4 -8.03 -18.94 -17.31
CA PHE A 4 -8.64 -17.84 -18.09
C PHE A 4 -9.01 -16.61 -17.24
N ARG A 5 -9.03 -16.74 -15.91
CA ARG A 5 -9.39 -15.66 -15.00
C ARG A 5 -8.20 -14.77 -14.59
N LEU A 6 -6.99 -15.30 -14.63
CA LEU A 6 -5.79 -14.56 -14.22
C LEU A 6 -5.30 -13.56 -15.28
N LEU A 7 -5.50 -13.85 -16.56
CA LEU A 7 -5.04 -12.97 -17.66
C LEU A 7 -5.78 -11.62 -17.77
N HIS A 8 -7.01 -11.52 -17.25
CA HIS A 8 -7.78 -10.25 -17.23
C HIS A 8 -7.68 -9.49 -15.90
N PHE A 9 -7.14 -10.10 -14.85
CA PHE A 9 -7.04 -9.52 -13.51
C PHE A 9 -5.78 -8.70 -13.21
N PRO A 10 -4.61 -8.90 -13.86
CA PRO A 10 -3.39 -8.21 -13.43
C PRO A 10 -3.50 -6.70 -13.55
N ARG A 11 -4.02 -6.21 -14.68
CA ARG A 11 -4.14 -4.77 -14.93
C ARG A 11 -5.12 -4.07 -13.98
N LEU A 12 -6.29 -4.65 -13.76
CA LEU A 12 -7.28 -4.09 -12.83
C LEU A 12 -6.74 -4.00 -11.39
N ARG A 13 -5.90 -4.96 -10.99
CA ARG A 13 -5.26 -4.93 -9.66
C ARG A 13 -4.13 -3.92 -9.60
N ALA A 14 -3.29 -3.84 -10.61
CA ALA A 14 -2.24 -2.84 -10.68
C ALA A 14 -2.83 -1.42 -10.66
N GLU A 15 -3.86 -1.15 -11.47
CA GLU A 15 -4.55 0.13 -11.50
C GLU A 15 -5.21 0.48 -10.15
N ALA A 16 -5.79 -0.52 -9.46
CA ALA A 16 -6.46 -0.31 -8.18
C ALA A 16 -5.52 0.17 -7.06
N GLY A 17 -4.22 -0.10 -7.17
CA GLY A 17 -3.20 0.40 -6.24
C GLY A 17 -2.97 1.91 -6.33
N PHE A 18 -3.39 2.55 -7.43
CA PHE A 18 -3.21 3.99 -7.65
C PHE A 18 -4.53 4.74 -7.48
N ALA A 19 -4.45 5.96 -6.97
CA ALA A 19 -5.59 6.87 -6.98
C ALA A 19 -6.08 7.07 -8.43
N GLU A 20 -7.39 7.12 -8.61
CA GLU A 20 -8.00 7.21 -9.95
C GLU A 20 -7.45 8.38 -10.76
N ASP A 21 -7.32 9.54 -10.12
CA ASP A 21 -6.81 10.76 -10.73
C ASP A 21 -5.35 10.63 -11.20
N ASN A 22 -4.58 9.71 -10.62
CA ASN A 22 -3.17 9.51 -10.94
C ASN A 22 -2.91 8.47 -12.02
N ARG A 23 -3.89 7.64 -12.38
CA ARG A 23 -3.69 6.49 -13.28
C ARG A 23 -3.12 6.87 -14.63
N THR A 24 -3.52 8.02 -15.19
CA THR A 24 -2.96 8.50 -16.45
C THR A 24 -1.49 8.84 -16.31
N ARG A 25 -1.10 9.53 -15.25
CA ARG A 25 0.29 9.91 -14.96
C ARG A 25 1.15 8.71 -14.60
N MET A 26 0.56 7.68 -13.98
CA MET A 26 1.23 6.46 -13.53
C MET A 26 1.15 5.31 -14.55
N LYS A 27 0.75 5.60 -15.79
CA LYS A 27 0.49 4.58 -16.82
C LYS A 27 1.66 3.61 -17.00
N ASP A 28 2.88 4.13 -17.11
CA ASP A 28 4.07 3.32 -17.36
C ASP A 28 4.35 2.38 -16.20
N TYR A 29 4.21 2.86 -14.94
CA TYR A 29 4.33 2.01 -13.75
C TYR A 29 3.25 0.93 -13.69
N ILE A 30 2.03 1.27 -14.09
CA ILE A 30 0.91 0.30 -14.13
C ILE A 30 1.17 -0.78 -15.17
N GLU A 31 1.71 -0.41 -16.32
CA GLU A 31 2.09 -1.35 -17.39
C GLU A 31 3.22 -2.27 -16.93
N ASP A 32 4.29 -1.73 -16.35
CA ASP A 32 5.40 -2.51 -15.80
C ASP A 32 4.95 -3.51 -14.73
N LEU A 33 4.12 -3.06 -13.78
CA LEU A 33 3.56 -3.94 -12.74
C LEU A 33 2.68 -5.04 -13.35
N THR A 34 1.90 -4.71 -14.37
CA THR A 34 1.04 -5.67 -15.06
C THR A 34 1.87 -6.75 -15.74
N GLU A 35 2.95 -6.36 -16.40
CA GLU A 35 3.88 -7.30 -17.06
C GLU A 35 4.60 -8.19 -16.02
N GLN A 36 5.07 -7.62 -14.91
CA GLN A 36 5.71 -8.39 -13.84
C GLN A 36 4.77 -9.44 -13.23
N VAL A 37 3.51 -9.09 -13.02
CA VAL A 37 2.51 -10.05 -12.52
C VAL A 37 2.22 -11.13 -13.57
N ALA A 38 2.18 -10.77 -14.84
CA ALA A 38 1.89 -11.72 -15.92
C ALA A 38 2.96 -12.81 -16.10
N VAL A 39 4.22 -12.52 -15.73
CA VAL A 39 5.33 -13.50 -15.80
C VAL A 39 5.62 -14.18 -14.47
N THR A 40 4.90 -13.84 -13.41
CA THR A 40 5.05 -14.47 -12.09
C THR A 40 4.34 -15.83 -12.08
N GLU A 41 5.04 -16.87 -11.66
CA GLU A 41 4.49 -18.22 -11.56
C GLU A 41 3.32 -18.27 -10.57
N ASP A 42 2.26 -19.04 -10.94
CA ASP A 42 1.03 -19.14 -10.15
C ASP A 42 1.30 -19.62 -8.71
N GLU A 43 2.24 -20.55 -8.53
CA GLU A 43 2.65 -21.06 -7.22
C GLU A 43 3.21 -19.95 -6.32
N GLY A 44 3.98 -19.01 -6.89
CA GLY A 44 4.51 -17.87 -6.17
C GLY A 44 3.41 -16.93 -5.70
N ILE A 45 2.43 -16.66 -6.55
CA ILE A 45 1.26 -15.84 -6.22
C ILE A 45 0.44 -16.51 -5.12
N VAL A 46 0.17 -17.81 -5.25
CA VAL A 46 -0.59 -18.57 -4.23
C VAL A 46 0.14 -18.60 -2.90
N ALA A 47 1.46 -18.80 -2.90
CA ALA A 47 2.26 -18.79 -1.67
C ALA A 47 2.20 -17.42 -0.97
N LEU A 48 2.30 -16.32 -1.73
CA LEU A 48 2.18 -14.96 -1.20
C LEU A 48 0.80 -14.71 -0.58
N LEU A 49 -0.27 -15.07 -1.29
CA LEU A 49 -1.64 -14.92 -0.80
C LEU A 49 -1.89 -15.74 0.48
N ASN A 50 -1.41 -16.98 0.52
CA ASN A 50 -1.49 -17.81 1.72
C ASN A 50 -0.72 -17.18 2.90
N GLY A 51 0.45 -16.61 2.65
CA GLY A 51 1.21 -15.86 3.66
C GLY A 51 0.44 -14.65 4.19
N MET A 52 -0.25 -13.91 3.33
CA MET A 52 -1.10 -12.78 3.72
C MET A 52 -2.29 -13.22 4.58
N ILE A 53 -2.95 -14.33 4.21
CA ILE A 53 -4.08 -14.89 4.98
C ILE A 53 -3.63 -15.40 6.35
N ALA A 54 -2.48 -16.07 6.42
CA ALA A 54 -1.92 -16.62 7.66
C ALA A 54 -1.34 -15.56 8.61
N ARG A 55 -1.19 -14.32 8.16
CA ARG A 55 -0.62 -13.23 8.96
C ARG A 55 -1.51 -12.91 10.17
N LYS A 56 -0.92 -12.99 11.36
CA LYS A 56 -1.61 -12.65 12.61
C LYS A 56 -1.74 -11.13 12.76
N ASP A 57 -2.80 -10.69 13.41
CA ASP A 57 -2.93 -9.30 13.87
C ASP A 57 -1.78 -8.95 14.84
N ARG A 58 -1.16 -7.79 14.63
CA ARG A 58 -0.05 -7.26 15.42
C ARG A 58 -0.36 -5.90 16.04
N ASN A 59 -1.60 -5.44 15.98
CA ASN A 59 -2.00 -4.12 16.48
C ASN A 59 -1.70 -3.96 17.98
N GLU A 60 -1.93 -4.97 18.81
CA GLU A 60 -1.57 -4.93 20.23
C GLU A 60 -0.06 -4.80 20.45
N MET A 61 0.72 -5.54 19.69
CA MET A 61 2.18 -5.46 19.76
C MET A 61 2.68 -4.07 19.35
N LEU A 62 2.12 -3.49 18.29
CA LEU A 62 2.46 -2.14 17.84
C LEU A 62 2.08 -1.09 18.88
N ARG A 63 0.89 -1.19 19.49
CA ARG A 63 0.46 -0.28 20.55
C ARG A 63 1.34 -0.35 21.81
N ALA A 64 1.79 -1.55 22.17
CA ALA A 64 2.69 -1.76 23.31
C ALA A 64 4.15 -1.40 23.02
N SER A 65 4.51 -1.24 21.77
CA SER A 65 5.88 -0.95 21.34
C SER A 65 6.31 0.45 21.76
N LYS A 66 7.54 0.55 22.27
CA LYS A 66 8.21 1.83 22.58
C LYS A 66 9.06 2.34 21.40
N VAL A 67 9.14 1.59 20.32
CA VAL A 67 9.86 2.01 19.12
C VAL A 67 9.03 3.09 18.42
N PRO A 68 9.64 4.21 18.02
CA PRO A 68 8.95 5.23 17.23
C PRO A 68 8.29 4.64 15.98
N GLN A 69 7.10 5.09 15.66
CA GLN A 69 6.30 4.58 14.55
C GLN A 69 5.91 5.72 13.62
N LEU A 70 6.00 5.48 12.32
CA LEU A 70 5.51 6.37 11.27
C LEU A 70 4.52 5.60 10.39
N PHE A 71 3.31 6.13 10.26
CA PHE A 71 2.34 5.69 9.25
C PHE A 71 2.27 6.73 8.14
N ILE A 72 2.39 6.27 6.90
CA ILE A 72 2.20 7.07 5.69
C ILE A 72 1.02 6.44 4.96
N LEU A 73 -0.07 7.19 4.82
CA LEU A 73 -1.38 6.68 4.40
C LEU A 73 -1.95 7.51 3.28
N GLY A 74 -2.43 6.85 2.22
CA GLY A 74 -3.08 7.52 1.09
C GLY A 74 -4.57 7.78 1.37
N ARG A 75 -5.03 9.00 1.11
CA ARG A 75 -6.45 9.37 1.26
C ARG A 75 -7.36 8.71 0.23
N LYS A 76 -6.80 8.32 -0.90
CA LYS A 76 -7.53 7.72 -2.03
C LYS A 76 -7.18 6.23 -2.21
N ASP A 77 -6.78 5.57 -1.11
CA ASP A 77 -6.41 4.15 -1.13
C ASP A 77 -7.66 3.27 -1.32
N ASN A 78 -7.66 2.49 -2.39
CA ASN A 78 -8.76 1.57 -2.72
C ASN A 78 -8.64 0.21 -2.02
N TYR A 79 -7.47 -0.11 -1.42
CA TYR A 79 -7.27 -1.35 -0.65
C TYR A 79 -7.50 -1.14 0.85
N ILE A 80 -7.12 0.02 1.37
CA ILE A 80 -7.32 0.41 2.77
C ILE A 80 -8.20 1.66 2.78
N PRO A 81 -9.52 1.52 2.88
CA PRO A 81 -10.42 2.66 2.93
C PRO A 81 -10.03 3.66 4.03
N VAL A 82 -10.24 4.94 3.77
CA VAL A 82 -9.82 6.02 4.68
C VAL A 82 -10.36 5.83 6.10
N GLU A 83 -11.59 5.34 6.24
CA GLU A 83 -12.21 5.08 7.53
C GLU A 83 -11.50 3.96 8.32
N ALA A 84 -10.97 2.96 7.61
CA ALA A 84 -10.15 1.90 8.23
C ALA A 84 -8.78 2.43 8.65
N ALA A 85 -8.17 3.27 7.83
CA ALA A 85 -6.90 3.93 8.13
C ALA A 85 -7.05 4.90 9.32
N GLU A 86 -8.14 5.65 9.42
CA GLU A 86 -8.42 6.54 10.55
C GLU A 86 -8.59 5.76 11.87
N LYS A 87 -9.29 4.64 11.86
CA LYS A 87 -9.39 3.75 13.03
C LYS A 87 -8.03 3.18 13.45
N LEU A 88 -7.16 2.86 12.47
CA LEU A 88 -5.79 2.43 12.77
C LEU A 88 -5.02 3.54 13.48
N VAL A 89 -5.10 4.76 12.98
CA VAL A 89 -4.45 5.95 13.55
C VAL A 89 -4.93 6.23 14.97
N GLU A 90 -6.24 6.21 15.20
CA GLU A 90 -6.83 6.37 16.54
C GLU A 90 -6.30 5.33 17.53
N GLY A 91 -6.07 4.11 17.07
CA GLY A 91 -5.49 3.04 17.86
C GLY A 91 -4.01 3.19 18.20
N HIS A 92 -3.30 4.15 17.59
CA HIS A 92 -1.85 4.35 17.73
C HIS A 92 -1.49 5.82 18.00
N PRO A 93 -1.95 6.41 19.13
CA PRO A 93 -1.82 7.84 19.40
C PRO A 93 -0.37 8.33 19.54
N GLN A 94 0.60 7.43 19.78
CA GLN A 94 2.02 7.73 19.86
C GLN A 94 2.72 7.70 18.48
N ALA A 95 2.06 7.24 17.43
CA ALA A 95 2.63 7.18 16.10
C ALA A 95 2.58 8.54 15.41
N ARG A 96 3.60 8.84 14.61
CA ARG A 96 3.56 9.95 13.68
C ARG A 96 2.75 9.54 12.45
N ILE A 97 1.83 10.41 12.04
CA ILE A 97 0.94 10.15 10.90
C ILE A 97 1.21 11.18 9.81
N VAL A 98 1.36 10.69 8.59
CA VAL A 98 1.45 11.53 7.38
C VAL A 98 0.39 11.04 6.40
N TRP A 99 -0.53 11.93 6.04
CA TRP A 99 -1.52 11.67 5.01
C TRP A 99 -1.01 12.18 3.66
N LEU A 100 -1.08 11.30 2.66
CA LEU A 100 -0.84 11.64 1.26
C LEU A 100 -2.21 11.93 0.62
N GLU A 101 -2.51 13.21 0.46
CA GLU A 101 -3.86 13.68 0.12
C GLU A 101 -4.30 13.26 -1.30
N ASN A 102 -3.35 13.04 -2.20
CA ASN A 102 -3.61 12.70 -3.59
C ASN A 102 -3.19 11.28 -3.97
N SER A 103 -2.82 10.45 -3.02
CA SER A 103 -2.32 9.11 -3.28
C SER A 103 -3.33 8.02 -2.90
N GLY A 104 -3.26 6.92 -3.66
CA GLY A 104 -3.83 5.62 -3.29
C GLY A 104 -2.87 4.80 -2.45
N HIS A 105 -2.79 3.51 -2.76
CA HIS A 105 -1.94 2.54 -2.06
C HIS A 105 -0.45 2.67 -2.39
N MET A 106 -0.14 3.23 -3.55
CA MET A 106 1.22 3.37 -4.07
C MET A 106 1.80 4.78 -3.80
N GLY A 107 1.57 5.31 -2.60
CA GLY A 107 1.93 6.67 -2.22
C GLY A 107 3.39 7.05 -2.47
N PHE A 108 4.33 6.11 -2.34
CA PHE A 108 5.74 6.34 -2.63
C PHE A 108 6.05 6.58 -4.11
N LEU A 109 5.16 6.17 -5.03
CA LEU A 109 5.22 6.49 -6.46
C LEU A 109 4.37 7.72 -6.80
N GLU A 110 3.24 7.88 -6.12
CA GLU A 110 2.26 8.92 -6.43
C GLU A 110 2.66 10.30 -5.87
N GLU A 111 3.23 10.32 -4.65
CA GLU A 111 3.75 11.53 -3.98
C GLU A 111 5.16 11.27 -3.42
N PRO A 112 6.18 11.01 -4.29
CA PRO A 112 7.51 10.57 -3.86
C PRO A 112 8.24 11.59 -2.99
N GLU A 113 8.12 12.89 -3.28
CA GLU A 113 8.80 13.94 -2.52
C GLU A 113 8.24 14.06 -1.09
N THR A 114 6.91 14.00 -0.96
CA THR A 114 6.22 14.04 0.34
C THR A 114 6.57 12.81 1.16
N THR A 115 6.55 11.63 0.53
CA THR A 115 6.91 10.36 1.17
C THR A 115 8.36 10.36 1.64
N ALA A 116 9.29 10.74 0.77
CA ALA A 116 10.72 10.80 1.11
C ALA A 116 10.99 11.78 2.25
N ARG A 117 10.39 12.96 2.20
CA ARG A 117 10.52 13.98 3.25
C ARG A 117 9.98 13.47 4.59
N ALA A 118 8.81 12.85 4.60
CA ALA A 118 8.22 12.28 5.81
C ALA A 118 9.15 11.26 6.48
N ILE A 119 9.76 10.37 5.68
CA ILE A 119 10.71 9.38 6.16
C ILE A 119 11.98 10.05 6.71
N LEU A 120 12.57 10.98 5.95
CA LEU A 120 13.79 11.68 6.37
C LEU A 120 13.58 12.50 7.65
N ASP A 121 12.46 13.20 7.76
CA ASP A 121 12.13 13.98 8.95
C ASP A 121 11.91 13.06 10.16
N PHE A 122 11.24 11.93 9.97
CA PHE A 122 11.04 10.95 11.02
C PHE A 122 12.36 10.34 11.52
N VAL A 123 13.23 9.92 10.61
CA VAL A 123 14.53 9.32 10.96
C VAL A 123 15.45 10.33 11.66
N ASN A 124 15.38 11.62 11.29
CA ASN A 124 16.17 12.69 11.87
C ASN A 124 15.54 13.31 13.14
N GLY A 125 14.43 12.77 13.63
CA GLY A 125 13.75 13.25 14.85
C GLY A 125 13.12 14.64 14.71
N LYS A 126 12.72 15.00 13.49
CA LYS A 126 12.07 16.29 13.18
C LYS A 126 10.56 16.16 13.15
#